data_4430f0b764aee2a48448ea54445be43c
#
_entry.id   4430f0b764aee2a48448ea54445be43c
#
_cell.length_a   1.000
_cell.length_b   1.000
_cell.length_c   1.000
_cell.angle_alpha   90.00
_cell.angle_beta   90.00
_cell.angle_gamma   90.00
#
_symmetry.space_group_name_H-M   'P 1'
#
loop_
_entity.id
_entity.type
_entity.pdbx_description
1 polymer ?
#
loop_
_entity_poly.entity_id
_entity_poly.type
_entity_poly.pdbx_seq_one_letter_code
_entity_poly.pdbx_strand_id
1 'polypeptide(L)'
;VAGRLVENTTTFVLKLLQSMLTAILLAQLVELHYFEHSVQIIRDGRREKPSIGGYLCSSSFAAALAQCLLLGWHTPPGVSAQYDNISLLVWLRAVLLIRLAPGFSDVYVNRSNIIRVCMDKHYPVPNFDSAFIMQWLFQRHGLSLMVFLSSASMLIFSHVMWVAERGQPGSQFDFETCVWLISVSMTTVGFGDFVPISYIGKMIAIIAAIFGILLSSIAVAVISQLLEPASYQKHAIDYMLKSKAVNLEKESVVKFVQTLCLHKLRANRKLANSLGRRGGSAEAVLERCQTDRSLRLGEMDYK
;
A
#
# COMPACT_ATOMS: atom_id res chain seq x y z
N VAL A 1 -12.55 -50.57 13.04
CA VAL A 1 -11.15 -50.67 13.54
C VAL A 1 -10.53 -49.30 13.33
N ALA A 2 -10.55 -48.47 14.38
CA ALA A 2 -9.98 -47.11 14.33
C ALA A 2 -8.45 -47.26 14.21
N GLY A 3 -7.91 -46.96 13.02
CA GLY A 3 -6.48 -46.82 12.82
C GLY A 3 -6.00 -45.69 13.71
N ARG A 4 -5.31 -45.98 14.79
CA ARG A 4 -4.47 -45.01 15.48
C ARG A 4 -3.42 -44.59 14.46
N LEU A 5 -3.58 -43.38 13.95
CA LEU A 5 -2.50 -42.71 13.24
C LEU A 5 -1.34 -42.58 14.24
N VAL A 6 -0.34 -43.47 14.09
CA VAL A 6 0.91 -43.39 14.85
C VAL A 6 1.50 -42.04 14.51
N GLU A 7 1.58 -41.19 15.53
CA GLU A 7 2.18 -39.86 15.38
C GLU A 7 3.63 -40.07 14.94
N ASN A 8 3.95 -39.59 13.75
CA ASN A 8 5.28 -39.73 13.17
C ASN A 8 6.27 -38.96 14.05
N THR A 9 7.45 -39.51 14.31
CA THR A 9 8.49 -38.82 15.11
C THR A 9 8.75 -37.39 14.67
N THR A 10 8.64 -37.12 13.38
CA THR A 10 8.76 -35.76 12.82
C THR A 10 7.62 -34.82 13.26
N THR A 11 6.37 -35.28 13.28
CA THR A 11 5.22 -34.50 13.73
C THR A 11 5.25 -34.26 15.23
N PHE A 12 5.70 -35.23 16.02
CA PHE A 12 5.91 -35.08 17.45
C PHE A 12 6.97 -34.00 17.77
N VAL A 13 8.13 -34.03 17.09
CA VAL A 13 9.20 -33.06 17.26
C VAL A 13 8.72 -31.65 16.87
N LEU A 14 7.98 -31.51 15.75
CA LEU A 14 7.42 -30.24 15.33
C LEU A 14 6.43 -29.66 16.34
N LYS A 15 5.53 -30.48 16.90
CA LYS A 15 4.58 -30.04 17.94
C LYS A 15 5.29 -29.63 19.22
N LEU A 16 6.35 -30.33 19.60
CA LEU A 16 7.17 -29.99 20.76
C LEU A 16 7.90 -28.68 20.58
N LEU A 17 8.49 -28.47 19.41
CA LEU A 17 9.16 -27.20 19.04
C LEU A 17 8.17 -26.03 19.02
N GLN A 18 6.96 -26.26 18.49
CA GLN A 18 5.86 -25.28 18.52
C GLN A 18 5.42 -24.95 19.94
N SER A 19 5.35 -25.93 20.84
CA SER A 19 5.00 -25.72 22.25
C SER A 19 6.04 -24.87 22.96
N MET A 20 7.33 -25.16 22.76
CA MET A 20 8.42 -24.35 23.32
C MET A 20 8.40 -22.92 22.80
N LEU A 21 8.23 -22.73 21.48
CA LEU A 21 8.14 -21.40 20.91
C LEU A 21 6.94 -20.61 21.46
N THR A 22 5.81 -21.31 21.68
CA THR A 22 4.62 -20.70 22.31
C THR A 22 4.91 -20.20 23.72
N ALA A 23 5.58 -21.01 24.54
CA ALA A 23 5.93 -20.64 25.91
C ALA A 23 6.83 -19.40 25.93
N ILE A 24 7.82 -19.33 25.04
CA ILE A 24 8.70 -18.16 24.91
C ILE A 24 7.90 -16.92 24.50
N LEU A 25 7.01 -17.03 23.52
CA LEU A 25 6.18 -15.91 23.08
C LEU A 25 5.24 -15.41 24.17
N LEU A 26 4.66 -16.32 24.96
CA LEU A 26 3.80 -15.96 26.09
C LEU A 26 4.59 -15.21 27.17
N ALA A 27 5.80 -15.66 27.50
CA ALA A 27 6.67 -14.97 28.45
C ALA A 27 7.00 -13.54 27.96
N GLN A 28 7.40 -13.39 26.72
CA GLN A 28 7.68 -12.07 26.12
C GLN A 28 6.44 -11.17 26.09
N LEU A 29 5.26 -11.73 25.85
CA LEU A 29 4.00 -10.98 25.86
C LEU A 29 3.69 -10.41 27.25
N VAL A 30 3.88 -11.21 28.30
CA VAL A 30 3.68 -10.76 29.67
C VAL A 30 4.68 -9.66 30.05
N GLU A 31 5.95 -9.81 29.68
CA GLU A 31 6.98 -8.78 29.89
C GLU A 31 6.62 -7.47 29.18
N LEU A 32 6.15 -7.55 27.92
CA LEU A 32 5.74 -6.38 27.16
C LEU A 32 4.59 -5.63 27.83
N HIS A 33 3.56 -6.35 28.27
CA HIS A 33 2.43 -5.75 28.97
C HIS A 33 2.80 -5.14 30.33
N TYR A 34 3.69 -5.79 31.05
CA TYR A 34 4.22 -5.22 32.30
C TYR A 34 5.00 -3.93 32.05
N PHE A 35 5.79 -3.91 30.98
CA PHE A 35 6.53 -2.71 30.58
C PHE A 35 5.57 -1.58 30.15
N GLU A 36 4.55 -1.86 29.33
CA GLU A 36 3.53 -0.88 28.92
C GLU A 36 2.80 -0.30 30.14
N HIS A 37 2.41 -1.14 31.09
CA HIS A 37 1.80 -0.69 32.34
C HIS A 37 2.73 0.24 33.16
N SER A 38 4.00 -0.11 33.24
CA SER A 38 5.00 0.71 33.93
C SER A 38 5.17 2.08 33.27
N VAL A 39 5.17 2.12 31.93
CA VAL A 39 5.24 3.37 31.16
C VAL A 39 3.98 4.23 31.37
N GLN A 40 2.79 3.61 31.45
CA GLN A 40 1.54 4.33 31.71
C GLN A 40 1.56 5.01 33.07
N ILE A 41 2.01 4.33 34.13
CA ILE A 41 2.15 4.91 35.49
C ILE A 41 3.04 6.15 35.47
N ILE A 42 4.17 6.09 34.76
CA ILE A 42 5.10 7.22 34.62
C ILE A 42 4.44 8.37 33.83
N ARG A 43 3.72 8.08 32.78
CA ARG A 43 3.01 9.07 31.95
C ARG A 43 1.91 9.79 32.75
N ASP A 44 1.18 9.05 33.60
CA ASP A 44 0.13 9.60 34.47
C ASP A 44 0.67 10.42 35.64
N GLY A 45 1.99 10.60 35.72
CA GLY A 45 2.66 11.41 36.74
C GLY A 45 2.61 10.81 38.15
N ARG A 46 2.21 9.55 38.29
CA ARG A 46 2.21 8.83 39.54
C ARG A 46 3.66 8.49 39.92
N ARG A 47 4.09 8.97 41.07
CA ARG A 47 5.45 8.68 41.61
C ARG A 47 5.57 7.28 42.22
N GLU A 48 4.57 6.44 42.07
CA GLU A 48 4.60 5.08 42.62
C GLU A 48 5.46 4.18 41.74
N LYS A 49 6.29 3.38 42.38
CA LYS A 49 7.04 2.33 41.65
C LYS A 49 6.08 1.29 41.12
N PRO A 50 6.24 0.83 39.87
CA PRO A 50 5.40 -0.23 39.32
C PRO A 50 5.49 -1.47 40.23
N SER A 51 4.36 -1.86 40.81
CA SER A 51 4.28 -3.03 41.69
C SER A 51 3.59 -4.15 40.90
N ILE A 52 4.07 -5.38 41.09
CA ILE A 52 3.47 -6.57 40.46
C ILE A 52 2.00 -6.72 40.87
N GLY A 53 1.65 -6.39 42.13
CA GLY A 53 0.26 -6.44 42.59
C GLY A 53 -0.65 -5.43 41.87
N GLY A 54 -0.17 -4.21 41.61
CA GLY A 54 -0.89 -3.21 40.82
C GLY A 54 -1.09 -3.63 39.38
N TYR A 55 -0.11 -4.29 38.78
CA TYR A 55 -0.24 -4.85 37.41
C TYR A 55 -1.31 -5.93 37.32
N LEU A 56 -1.34 -6.87 38.27
CA LEU A 56 -2.33 -7.96 38.31
C LEU A 56 -3.79 -7.46 38.38
N CYS A 57 -4.02 -6.30 38.98
CA CYS A 57 -5.35 -5.66 39.06
C CYS A 57 -5.64 -4.70 37.90
N SER A 58 -4.74 -4.56 36.94
CA SER A 58 -4.88 -3.62 35.82
C SER A 58 -5.63 -4.21 34.63
N SER A 59 -6.24 -3.32 33.82
CA SER A 59 -6.84 -3.71 32.53
C SER A 59 -5.77 -4.27 31.56
N SER A 60 -4.54 -3.85 31.68
CA SER A 60 -3.41 -4.37 30.90
C SER A 60 -3.14 -5.84 31.17
N PHE A 61 -3.24 -6.27 32.44
CA PHE A 61 -3.13 -7.68 32.80
C PHE A 61 -4.30 -8.53 32.26
N ALA A 62 -5.53 -8.00 32.33
CA ALA A 62 -6.69 -8.69 31.76
C ALA A 62 -6.55 -8.88 30.23
N ALA A 63 -6.06 -7.86 29.53
CA ALA A 63 -5.77 -7.96 28.12
C ALA A 63 -4.65 -8.96 27.81
N ALA A 64 -3.57 -8.97 28.59
CA ALA A 64 -2.49 -9.95 28.48
C ALA A 64 -3.00 -11.38 28.71
N LEU A 65 -3.80 -11.57 29.74
CA LEU A 65 -4.38 -12.88 30.10
C LEU A 65 -5.30 -13.38 28.97
N ALA A 66 -6.17 -12.52 28.44
CA ALA A 66 -7.03 -12.87 27.31
C ALA A 66 -6.21 -13.26 26.08
N GLN A 67 -5.14 -12.53 25.77
CA GLN A 67 -4.24 -12.88 24.68
C GLN A 67 -3.48 -14.19 24.94
N CYS A 68 -3.02 -14.42 26.17
CA CYS A 68 -2.38 -15.67 26.55
C CYS A 68 -3.32 -16.87 26.42
N LEU A 69 -4.57 -16.73 26.81
CA LEU A 69 -5.59 -17.77 26.65
C LEU A 69 -5.87 -18.09 25.17
N LEU A 70 -6.00 -17.07 24.34
CA LEU A 70 -6.21 -17.25 22.89
C LEU A 70 -5.00 -17.89 22.19
N LEU A 71 -3.78 -17.54 22.63
CA LEU A 71 -2.53 -17.98 22.01
C LEU A 71 -1.98 -19.26 22.59
N GLY A 72 -2.33 -19.58 23.83
CA GLY A 72 -1.93 -20.81 24.51
C GLY A 72 -2.57 -22.07 23.93
N TRP A 73 -3.70 -21.90 23.24
CA TRP A 73 -4.42 -23.04 22.65
C TRP A 73 -3.70 -23.56 21.41
N HIS A 74 -3.05 -24.70 21.57
CA HIS A 74 -2.43 -25.49 20.52
C HIS A 74 -2.55 -26.97 20.89
N THR A 75 -2.43 -27.83 19.91
CA THR A 75 -2.42 -29.28 20.18
C THR A 75 -1.08 -29.69 20.78
N PRO A 76 -1.01 -30.06 22.07
CA PRO A 76 0.23 -30.54 22.65
C PRO A 76 0.68 -31.86 22.02
N PRO A 77 1.98 -32.19 22.09
CA PRO A 77 2.48 -33.46 21.61
C PRO A 77 1.78 -34.63 22.36
N GLY A 78 1.39 -35.66 21.63
CA GLY A 78 0.70 -36.83 22.20
C GLY A 78 -0.84 -36.78 22.17
N VAL A 79 -1.46 -35.67 21.73
CA VAL A 79 -2.91 -35.57 21.53
C VAL A 79 -3.28 -36.07 20.14
N SER A 80 -4.31 -36.92 20.05
CA SER A 80 -4.76 -37.53 18.80
C SER A 80 -5.24 -36.50 17.76
N ALA A 81 -5.12 -36.85 16.48
CA ALA A 81 -5.51 -36.04 15.33
C ALA A 81 -6.97 -35.53 15.33
N GLN A 82 -7.81 -36.00 16.22
CA GLN A 82 -9.21 -35.62 16.36
C GLN A 82 -9.37 -34.14 16.78
N TYR A 83 -8.34 -33.53 17.39
CA TYR A 83 -8.31 -32.12 17.83
C TYR A 83 -7.52 -31.20 16.90
N ASP A 84 -7.15 -31.66 15.72
CA ASP A 84 -6.37 -30.84 14.77
C ASP A 84 -7.08 -29.55 14.31
N ASN A 85 -8.42 -29.50 14.40
CA ASN A 85 -9.17 -28.27 14.13
C ASN A 85 -8.82 -27.14 15.11
N ILE A 86 -8.35 -27.46 16.32
CA ILE A 86 -7.87 -26.47 17.31
C ILE A 86 -6.55 -25.86 16.84
N SER A 87 -5.78 -26.57 16.01
CA SER A 87 -4.53 -26.04 15.44
C SER A 87 -4.73 -24.79 14.57
N LEU A 88 -5.94 -24.57 14.07
CA LEU A 88 -6.28 -23.34 13.32
C LEU A 88 -6.12 -22.08 14.16
N LEU A 89 -6.31 -22.19 15.48
CA LEU A 89 -6.10 -21.05 16.40
C LEU A 89 -4.65 -20.60 16.46
N VAL A 90 -3.69 -21.42 16.00
CA VAL A 90 -2.28 -21.02 15.88
C VAL A 90 -2.10 -19.80 15.00
N TRP A 91 -2.93 -19.65 13.97
CA TRP A 91 -2.85 -18.50 13.07
C TRP A 91 -3.27 -17.16 13.72
N LEU A 92 -4.04 -17.19 14.80
CA LEU A 92 -4.32 -16.00 15.61
C LEU A 92 -3.02 -15.39 16.18
N ARG A 93 -1.94 -16.18 16.28
CA ARG A 93 -0.61 -15.69 16.68
C ARG A 93 0.01 -14.75 15.65
N ALA A 94 -0.41 -14.82 14.39
CA ALA A 94 0.04 -13.85 13.38
C ALA A 94 -0.30 -12.40 13.78
N VAL A 95 -1.38 -12.21 14.54
CA VAL A 95 -1.75 -10.90 15.11
C VAL A 95 -0.67 -10.37 16.06
N LEU A 96 0.06 -11.25 16.76
CA LEU A 96 1.17 -10.84 17.61
C LEU A 96 2.36 -10.28 16.82
N LEU A 97 2.60 -10.79 15.62
CA LEU A 97 3.68 -10.28 14.76
C LEU A 97 3.46 -8.79 14.45
N ILE A 98 2.20 -8.39 14.24
CA ILE A 98 1.84 -6.97 14.05
C ILE A 98 2.17 -6.15 15.30
N ARG A 99 1.96 -6.72 16.48
CA ARG A 99 2.25 -6.06 17.75
C ARG A 99 3.75 -6.01 18.07
N LEU A 100 4.52 -7.00 17.64
CA LEU A 100 5.98 -7.05 17.81
C LEU A 100 6.73 -6.21 16.78
N ALA A 101 6.12 -5.95 15.61
CA ALA A 101 6.71 -5.15 14.53
C ALA A 101 7.28 -3.79 14.99
N PRO A 102 6.64 -3.05 15.93
CA PRO A 102 7.22 -1.84 16.50
C PRO A 102 8.61 -2.02 17.09
N GLY A 103 8.84 -3.12 17.83
CA GLY A 103 10.12 -3.38 18.50
C GLY A 103 11.30 -3.55 17.55
N PHE A 104 11.05 -3.98 16.32
CA PHE A 104 12.08 -4.17 15.28
C PHE A 104 12.24 -2.95 14.36
N SER A 105 11.42 -1.92 14.54
CA SER A 105 11.48 -0.73 13.70
C SER A 105 12.55 0.25 14.18
N ASP A 106 13.43 0.70 13.28
CA ASP A 106 14.41 1.75 13.52
C ASP A 106 13.78 3.03 14.06
N VAL A 107 12.54 3.32 13.69
CA VAL A 107 11.78 4.49 14.16
C VAL A 107 11.47 4.36 15.65
N TYR A 108 11.08 3.18 16.09
CA TYR A 108 10.77 2.94 17.49
C TYR A 108 12.04 2.93 18.35
N VAL A 109 13.12 2.36 17.85
CA VAL A 109 14.43 2.36 18.52
C VAL A 109 14.96 3.80 18.69
N ASN A 110 14.82 4.63 17.64
CA ASN A 110 15.30 6.02 17.63
C ASN A 110 14.26 7.05 18.08
N ARG A 111 13.15 6.63 18.69
CA ARG A 111 12.03 7.50 19.09
C ARG A 111 12.45 8.70 19.94
N SER A 112 13.42 8.51 20.86
CA SER A 112 13.91 9.59 21.72
C SER A 112 14.57 10.73 20.94
N ASN A 113 15.33 10.40 19.90
CA ASN A 113 15.95 11.38 19.02
C ASN A 113 14.89 12.11 18.16
N ILE A 114 13.89 11.39 17.65
CA ILE A 114 12.79 11.98 16.89
C ILE A 114 11.98 12.95 17.76
N ILE A 115 11.65 12.56 18.99
CA ILE A 115 10.95 13.43 19.95
C ILE A 115 11.76 14.70 20.20
N ARG A 116 13.07 14.58 20.44
CA ARG A 116 13.95 15.74 20.66
C ARG A 116 13.92 16.70 19.47
N VAL A 117 14.07 16.19 18.25
CA VAL A 117 14.04 17.01 17.03
C VAL A 117 12.67 17.67 16.82
N CYS A 118 11.57 16.96 17.12
CA CYS A 118 10.23 17.53 17.05
C CYS A 118 10.05 18.67 18.06
N MET A 119 10.53 18.49 19.30
CA MET A 119 10.47 19.53 20.34
C MET A 119 11.30 20.75 19.97
N ASP A 120 12.52 20.57 19.46
CA ASP A 120 13.40 21.68 19.04
C ASP A 120 12.78 22.50 17.91
N LYS A 121 12.07 21.86 16.98
CA LYS A 121 11.42 22.49 15.82
C LYS A 121 9.96 22.87 16.05
N HIS A 122 9.43 22.70 17.25
CA HIS A 122 8.01 22.98 17.59
C HIS A 122 7.01 22.19 16.72
N TYR A 123 7.38 21.03 16.21
CA TYR A 123 6.46 20.12 15.52
C TYR A 123 5.65 19.28 16.52
N PRO A 124 4.40 18.91 16.19
CA PRO A 124 3.64 17.99 17.01
C PRO A 124 4.37 16.64 17.10
N VAL A 125 4.53 16.14 18.32
CA VAL A 125 5.17 14.84 18.55
C VAL A 125 4.20 13.73 18.13
N PRO A 126 4.59 12.85 17.18
CA PRO A 126 3.73 11.76 16.74
C PRO A 126 3.56 10.72 17.87
N ASN A 127 2.37 10.12 17.94
CA ASN A 127 2.19 8.93 18.76
C ASN A 127 2.87 7.76 18.08
N PHE A 128 3.77 7.07 18.77
CA PHE A 128 4.49 5.90 18.25
C PHE A 128 3.64 4.63 18.39
N ASP A 129 2.42 4.68 17.85
CA ASP A 129 1.50 3.54 17.85
C ASP A 129 1.85 2.57 16.71
N SER A 130 1.33 1.33 16.82
CA SER A 130 1.50 0.32 15.76
C SER A 130 1.02 0.81 14.39
N ALA A 131 -0.02 1.66 14.35
CA ALA A 131 -0.54 2.25 13.12
C ALA A 131 0.49 3.19 12.45
N PHE A 132 1.15 4.04 13.22
CA PHE A 132 2.20 4.94 12.73
C PHE A 132 3.40 4.15 12.16
N ILE A 133 3.82 3.12 12.87
CA ILE A 133 4.95 2.28 12.44
C ILE A 133 4.59 1.50 11.17
N MET A 134 3.35 1.00 11.09
CA MET A 134 2.86 0.33 9.88
C MET A 134 2.84 1.28 8.68
N GLN A 135 2.35 2.53 8.85
CA GLN A 135 2.40 3.55 7.79
C GLN A 135 3.83 3.83 7.34
N TRP A 136 4.76 3.98 8.29
CA TRP A 136 6.17 4.18 7.96
C TRP A 136 6.76 3.00 7.20
N LEU A 137 6.44 1.76 7.61
CA LEU A 137 6.91 0.54 6.98
C LEU A 137 6.39 0.43 5.53
N PHE A 138 5.12 0.77 5.31
CA PHE A 138 4.54 0.84 3.96
C PHE A 138 5.23 1.88 3.08
N GLN A 139 5.57 3.05 3.63
CA GLN A 139 6.29 4.08 2.88
C GLN A 139 7.73 3.68 2.55
N ARG A 140 8.40 2.96 3.46
CA ARG A 140 9.81 2.60 3.31
C ARG A 140 10.02 1.35 2.47
N HIS A 141 9.21 0.32 2.69
CA HIS A 141 9.34 -1.01 2.11
C HIS A 141 8.03 -1.56 1.55
N GLY A 142 7.19 -0.69 0.97
CA GLY A 142 5.83 -1.02 0.57
C GLY A 142 5.71 -2.26 -0.31
N LEU A 143 6.52 -2.37 -1.38
CA LEU A 143 6.47 -3.53 -2.28
C LEU A 143 6.87 -4.83 -1.58
N SER A 144 7.97 -4.82 -0.83
CA SER A 144 8.44 -6.01 -0.11
C SER A 144 7.43 -6.47 0.92
N LEU A 145 6.81 -5.52 1.63
CA LEU A 145 5.77 -5.80 2.61
C LEU A 145 4.52 -6.38 1.93
N MET A 146 4.13 -5.86 0.76
CA MET A 146 2.99 -6.37 0.01
C MET A 146 3.20 -7.82 -0.46
N VAL A 147 4.38 -8.12 -1.02
CA VAL A 147 4.73 -9.48 -1.43
C VAL A 147 4.72 -10.44 -0.24
N PHE A 148 5.28 -10.01 0.89
CA PHE A 148 5.26 -10.80 2.13
C PHE A 148 3.85 -11.04 2.64
N LEU A 149 3.01 -10.00 2.73
CA LEU A 149 1.63 -10.11 3.21
C LEU A 149 0.77 -11.00 2.29
N SER A 150 0.91 -10.86 0.98
CA SER A 150 0.15 -11.68 0.02
C SER A 150 0.55 -13.16 0.09
N SER A 151 1.85 -13.46 0.13
CA SER A 151 2.33 -14.84 0.24
C SER A 151 1.97 -15.47 1.59
N ALA A 152 2.14 -14.73 2.69
CA ALA A 152 1.78 -15.20 4.02
C ALA A 152 0.27 -15.46 4.15
N SER A 153 -0.57 -14.55 3.70
CA SER A 153 -2.03 -14.73 3.73
C SER A 153 -2.48 -15.91 2.87
N MET A 154 -1.90 -16.08 1.68
CA MET A 154 -2.19 -17.19 0.80
C MET A 154 -1.87 -18.53 1.49
N LEU A 155 -0.70 -18.66 2.13
CA LEU A 155 -0.33 -19.88 2.86
C LEU A 155 -1.24 -20.13 4.08
N ILE A 156 -1.60 -19.08 4.81
CA ILE A 156 -2.51 -19.17 5.96
C ILE A 156 -3.88 -19.68 5.53
N PHE A 157 -4.51 -19.04 4.55
CA PHE A 157 -5.83 -19.45 4.08
C PHE A 157 -5.82 -20.84 3.45
N SER A 158 -4.74 -21.21 2.74
CA SER A 158 -4.58 -22.53 2.16
C SER A 158 -4.49 -23.63 3.23
N HIS A 159 -3.74 -23.37 4.29
CA HIS A 159 -3.67 -24.31 5.42
C HIS A 159 -5.01 -24.45 6.13
N VAL A 160 -5.72 -23.33 6.36
CA VAL A 160 -7.05 -23.34 6.99
C VAL A 160 -8.06 -24.11 6.13
N MET A 161 -8.01 -23.87 4.80
CA MET A 161 -8.84 -24.59 3.82
C MET A 161 -8.55 -26.11 3.84
N TRP A 162 -7.28 -26.47 3.82
CA TRP A 162 -6.87 -27.88 3.86
C TRP A 162 -7.36 -28.59 5.12
N VAL A 163 -7.24 -27.96 6.29
CA VAL A 163 -7.75 -28.54 7.55
C VAL A 163 -9.28 -28.70 7.51
N ALA A 164 -10.01 -27.78 6.90
CA ALA A 164 -11.47 -27.82 6.80
C ALA A 164 -11.97 -28.92 5.84
N GLU A 165 -11.24 -29.17 4.74
CA GLU A 165 -11.68 -30.05 3.65
C GLU A 165 -11.13 -31.48 3.73
N ARG A 166 -9.96 -31.73 4.33
CA ARG A 166 -9.28 -33.05 4.37
C ARG A 166 -10.10 -34.18 4.99
N GLY A 167 -11.10 -33.84 5.83
CA GLY A 167 -11.95 -34.82 6.52
C GLY A 167 -13.26 -35.13 5.81
N GLN A 168 -13.53 -34.48 4.68
CA GLN A 168 -14.80 -34.65 3.97
C GLN A 168 -14.78 -35.90 3.07
N PRO A 169 -15.86 -36.67 3.02
CA PRO A 169 -15.96 -37.82 2.14
C PRO A 169 -15.95 -37.33 0.68
N GLY A 170 -15.05 -37.91 -0.14
CA GLY A 170 -14.90 -37.53 -1.54
C GLY A 170 -14.01 -36.28 -1.75
N SER A 171 -13.36 -35.81 -0.71
CA SER A 171 -12.43 -34.67 -0.81
C SER A 171 -11.18 -35.06 -1.60
N GLN A 172 -10.90 -34.29 -2.66
CA GLN A 172 -9.64 -34.35 -3.43
C GLN A 172 -8.71 -33.20 -3.04
N PHE A 173 -8.89 -32.62 -1.84
CA PHE A 173 -8.18 -31.45 -1.38
C PHE A 173 -6.87 -31.83 -0.69
N ASP A 174 -5.81 -31.94 -1.49
CA ASP A 174 -4.45 -31.90 -0.99
C ASP A 174 -4.04 -30.43 -0.70
N PHE A 175 -2.97 -30.24 0.06
CA PHE A 175 -2.49 -28.90 0.39
C PHE A 175 -2.21 -28.06 -0.86
N GLU A 176 -1.66 -28.67 -1.90
CA GLU A 176 -1.34 -28.06 -3.18
C GLU A 176 -2.61 -27.54 -3.90
N THR A 177 -3.66 -28.35 -3.92
CA THR A 177 -4.97 -27.98 -4.46
C THR A 177 -5.60 -26.82 -3.67
N CYS A 178 -5.43 -26.79 -2.35
CA CYS A 178 -5.88 -25.68 -1.51
C CYS A 178 -5.12 -24.38 -1.82
N VAL A 179 -3.81 -24.46 -2.05
CA VAL A 179 -2.99 -23.29 -2.45
C VAL A 179 -3.47 -22.76 -3.80
N TRP A 180 -3.74 -23.64 -4.76
CA TRP A 180 -4.30 -23.25 -6.05
C TRP A 180 -5.65 -22.55 -5.90
N LEU A 181 -6.61 -23.19 -5.23
CA LEU A 181 -7.95 -22.63 -5.02
C LEU A 181 -7.91 -21.26 -4.35
N ILE A 182 -7.12 -21.10 -3.29
CA ILE A 182 -7.00 -19.82 -2.57
C ILE A 182 -6.34 -18.76 -3.44
N SER A 183 -5.30 -19.11 -4.22
CA SER A 183 -4.65 -18.19 -5.14
C SER A 183 -5.63 -17.63 -6.16
N VAL A 184 -6.39 -18.53 -6.78
CA VAL A 184 -7.38 -18.18 -7.81
C VAL A 184 -8.54 -17.37 -7.22
N SER A 185 -8.93 -17.67 -5.98
CA SER A 185 -9.99 -16.92 -5.27
C SER A 185 -9.52 -15.53 -4.84
N MET A 186 -8.31 -15.40 -4.27
CA MET A 186 -7.75 -14.13 -3.83
C MET A 186 -7.43 -13.19 -5.00
N THR A 187 -7.05 -13.74 -6.17
CA THR A 187 -6.82 -12.95 -7.40
C THR A 187 -8.10 -12.65 -8.15
N THR A 188 -9.26 -13.10 -7.66
CA THR A 188 -10.59 -12.89 -8.27
C THR A 188 -10.75 -13.54 -9.65
N VAL A 189 -9.92 -14.52 -10.01
CA VAL A 189 -9.99 -15.24 -11.30
C VAL A 189 -11.14 -16.24 -11.29
N GLY A 190 -11.23 -17.11 -10.26
CA GLY A 190 -12.35 -18.02 -10.04
C GLY A 190 -12.58 -19.03 -11.15
N PHE A 191 -11.58 -19.85 -11.52
CA PHE A 191 -11.74 -20.88 -12.57
C PHE A 191 -12.87 -21.89 -12.32
N GLY A 192 -13.19 -22.19 -11.05
CA GLY A 192 -14.26 -23.12 -10.69
C GLY A 192 -13.92 -24.60 -10.89
N ASP A 193 -12.66 -24.90 -11.13
CA ASP A 193 -12.12 -26.27 -11.27
C ASP A 193 -12.15 -27.03 -9.93
N PHE A 194 -11.90 -26.34 -8.83
CA PHE A 194 -12.04 -26.84 -7.47
C PHE A 194 -13.03 -25.99 -6.69
N VAL A 195 -13.97 -26.65 -5.96
CA VAL A 195 -14.99 -25.99 -5.15
C VAL A 195 -15.03 -26.65 -3.78
N PRO A 196 -14.97 -25.87 -2.67
CA PRO A 196 -15.05 -26.45 -1.33
C PRO A 196 -16.37 -27.17 -1.10
N ILE A 197 -16.29 -28.37 -0.52
CA ILE A 197 -17.45 -29.22 -0.23
C ILE A 197 -18.08 -28.79 1.09
N SER A 198 -17.24 -28.57 2.12
CA SER A 198 -17.71 -28.24 3.47
C SER A 198 -18.26 -26.82 3.55
N TYR A 199 -19.21 -26.60 4.46
CA TYR A 199 -19.73 -25.28 4.75
C TYR A 199 -18.63 -24.33 5.26
N ILE A 200 -17.74 -24.86 6.11
CA ILE A 200 -16.60 -24.10 6.65
C ILE A 200 -15.64 -23.72 5.53
N GLY A 201 -15.32 -24.63 4.61
CA GLY A 201 -14.47 -24.33 3.45
C GLY A 201 -15.05 -23.23 2.57
N LYS A 202 -16.37 -23.23 2.32
CA LYS A 202 -17.06 -22.17 1.57
C LYS A 202 -16.93 -20.80 2.27
N MET A 203 -17.08 -20.75 3.58
CA MET A 203 -16.89 -19.53 4.36
C MET A 203 -15.45 -19.02 4.31
N ILE A 204 -14.47 -19.92 4.40
CA ILE A 204 -13.04 -19.60 4.28
C ILE A 204 -12.74 -19.01 2.90
N ALA A 205 -13.29 -19.59 1.83
CA ALA A 205 -13.10 -19.11 0.46
C ALA A 205 -13.64 -17.68 0.30
N ILE A 206 -14.83 -17.38 0.85
CA ILE A 206 -15.42 -16.03 0.83
C ILE A 206 -14.51 -15.03 1.57
N ILE A 207 -14.06 -15.39 2.78
CA ILE A 207 -13.18 -14.52 3.59
C ILE A 207 -11.86 -14.29 2.85
N ALA A 208 -11.27 -15.33 2.27
CA ALA A 208 -10.03 -15.23 1.49
C ALA A 208 -10.20 -14.32 0.25
N ALA A 209 -11.33 -14.42 -0.46
CA ALA A 209 -11.62 -13.57 -1.60
C ALA A 209 -11.73 -12.09 -1.20
N ILE A 210 -12.46 -11.77 -0.13
CA ILE A 210 -12.58 -10.40 0.40
C ILE A 210 -11.19 -9.87 0.80
N PHE A 211 -10.39 -10.70 1.49
CA PHE A 211 -9.05 -10.33 1.89
C PHE A 211 -8.13 -10.07 0.68
N GLY A 212 -8.25 -10.89 -0.36
CA GLY A 212 -7.54 -10.71 -1.62
C GLY A 212 -7.84 -9.35 -2.30
N ILE A 213 -9.13 -8.96 -2.34
CA ILE A 213 -9.56 -7.66 -2.88
C ILE A 213 -8.95 -6.51 -2.05
N LEU A 214 -8.95 -6.61 -0.73
CA LEU A 214 -8.32 -5.60 0.14
C LEU A 214 -6.82 -5.48 -0.12
N LEU A 215 -6.11 -6.60 -0.22
CA LEU A 215 -4.68 -6.61 -0.52
C LEU A 215 -4.38 -6.01 -1.90
N SER A 216 -5.16 -6.34 -2.92
CA SER A 216 -4.98 -5.79 -4.26
C SER A 216 -5.20 -4.27 -4.28
N SER A 217 -6.17 -3.76 -3.53
CA SER A 217 -6.43 -2.33 -3.39
C SER A 217 -5.25 -1.59 -2.74
N ILE A 218 -4.67 -2.16 -1.68
CA ILE A 218 -3.48 -1.61 -1.02
C ILE A 218 -2.26 -1.68 -1.96
N ALA A 219 -2.11 -2.77 -2.73
CA ALA A 219 -1.02 -2.91 -3.69
C ALA A 219 -1.06 -1.81 -4.76
N VAL A 220 -2.24 -1.49 -5.30
CA VAL A 220 -2.42 -0.38 -6.24
C VAL A 220 -2.02 0.94 -5.61
N ALA A 221 -2.41 1.21 -4.35
CA ALA A 221 -2.04 2.43 -3.64
C ALA A 221 -0.51 2.55 -3.44
N VAL A 222 0.16 1.45 -3.07
CA VAL A 222 1.62 1.40 -2.91
C VAL A 222 2.33 1.65 -4.25
N ILE A 223 1.86 1.02 -5.33
CA ILE A 223 2.42 1.23 -6.68
C ILE A 223 2.23 2.68 -7.11
N SER A 224 1.05 3.26 -6.87
CA SER A 224 0.78 4.67 -7.20
C SER A 224 1.74 5.62 -6.47
N GLN A 225 2.04 5.37 -5.20
CA GLN A 225 3.02 6.15 -4.44
C GLN A 225 4.44 6.03 -5.01
N LEU A 226 4.82 4.85 -5.49
CA LEU A 226 6.14 4.64 -6.11
C LEU A 226 6.27 5.35 -7.47
N LEU A 227 5.16 5.47 -8.21
CA LEU A 227 5.11 6.17 -9.50
C LEU A 227 5.03 7.69 -9.33
N GLU A 228 4.72 8.17 -8.12
CA GLU A 228 4.62 9.60 -7.86
C GLU A 228 6.03 10.24 -7.89
N PRO A 229 6.27 11.21 -8.79
CA PRO A 229 7.58 11.82 -8.90
C PRO A 229 7.93 12.61 -7.64
N ALA A 230 9.20 12.59 -7.23
CA ALA A 230 9.69 13.37 -6.10
C ALA A 230 9.44 14.88 -6.32
N SER A 231 9.34 15.64 -5.23
CA SER A 231 8.98 17.07 -5.29
C SER A 231 9.85 17.87 -6.27
N TYR A 232 11.16 17.61 -6.31
CA TYR A 232 12.06 18.26 -7.26
C TYR A 232 11.81 17.83 -8.71
N GLN A 233 11.39 16.59 -8.95
CA GLN A 233 11.01 16.09 -10.26
C GLN A 233 9.67 16.68 -10.72
N LYS A 234 8.70 16.88 -9.80
CA LYS A 234 7.44 17.57 -10.11
C LYS A 234 7.69 18.96 -10.66
N HIS A 235 8.57 19.74 -10.03
CA HIS A 235 8.92 21.07 -10.53
C HIS A 235 9.56 21.05 -11.93
N ALA A 236 10.44 20.08 -12.19
CA ALA A 236 11.04 19.91 -13.51
C ALA A 236 10.01 19.50 -14.57
N ILE A 237 9.10 18.59 -14.24
CA ILE A 237 8.01 18.16 -15.11
C ILE A 237 7.05 19.33 -15.40
N ASP A 238 6.66 20.10 -14.38
CA ASP A 238 5.79 21.27 -14.53
C ASP A 238 6.43 22.33 -15.42
N TYR A 239 7.73 22.57 -15.24
CA TYR A 239 8.48 23.48 -16.11
C TYR A 239 8.47 23.01 -17.56
N MET A 240 8.75 21.74 -17.82
CA MET A 240 8.73 21.16 -19.17
C MET A 240 7.34 21.26 -19.80
N LEU A 241 6.29 20.95 -19.06
CA LEU A 241 4.91 21.04 -19.54
C LEU A 241 4.51 22.48 -19.88
N LYS A 242 4.85 23.45 -19.01
CA LYS A 242 4.62 24.86 -19.27
C LYS A 242 5.41 25.37 -20.47
N SER A 243 6.68 25.01 -20.58
CA SER A 243 7.52 25.37 -21.72
C SER A 243 6.96 24.81 -23.04
N LYS A 244 6.50 23.55 -23.03
CA LYS A 244 5.86 22.94 -24.20
C LYS A 244 4.55 23.63 -24.58
N ALA A 245 3.72 23.98 -23.60
CA ALA A 245 2.47 24.70 -23.83
C ALA A 245 2.73 26.10 -24.44
N VAL A 246 3.70 26.85 -23.88
CA VAL A 246 4.12 28.18 -24.42
C VAL A 246 4.67 28.06 -25.86
N ASN A 247 5.42 27.01 -26.16
CA ASN A 247 5.92 26.82 -27.51
C ASN A 247 4.80 26.46 -28.50
N LEU A 248 3.83 25.67 -28.12
CA LEU A 248 2.64 25.39 -28.96
C LEU A 248 1.80 26.66 -29.21
N GLU A 249 1.64 27.49 -28.18
CA GLU A 249 0.96 28.78 -28.30
C GLU A 249 1.71 29.69 -29.26
N LYS A 250 3.03 29.83 -29.14
CA LYS A 250 3.87 30.61 -30.08
C LYS A 250 3.73 30.11 -31.51
N GLU A 251 3.78 28.78 -31.74
CA GLU A 251 3.58 28.20 -33.07
C GLU A 251 2.21 28.55 -33.66
N SER A 252 1.15 28.49 -32.84
CA SER A 252 -0.20 28.84 -33.29
C SER A 252 -0.32 30.30 -33.65
N VAL A 253 0.28 31.21 -32.86
CA VAL A 253 0.33 32.64 -33.16
C VAL A 253 1.12 32.92 -34.45
N VAL A 254 2.29 32.27 -34.62
CA VAL A 254 3.08 32.43 -35.86
C VAL A 254 2.28 31.96 -37.08
N LYS A 255 1.61 30.82 -37.01
CA LYS A 255 0.75 30.30 -38.09
C LYS A 255 -0.39 31.30 -38.41
N PHE A 256 -1.01 31.83 -37.36
CA PHE A 256 -2.08 32.83 -37.52
C PHE A 256 -1.57 34.11 -38.23
N VAL A 257 -0.44 34.64 -37.79
CA VAL A 257 0.20 35.83 -38.41
C VAL A 257 0.58 35.53 -39.87
N GLN A 258 1.18 34.40 -40.14
CA GLN A 258 1.51 33.94 -41.50
C GLN A 258 0.26 33.88 -42.41
N THR A 259 -0.84 33.32 -41.88
CA THR A 259 -2.10 33.24 -42.62
C THR A 259 -2.67 34.64 -42.93
N LEU A 260 -2.64 35.54 -41.96
CA LEU A 260 -3.06 36.93 -42.16
C LEU A 260 -2.19 37.66 -43.19
N CYS A 261 -0.87 37.49 -43.12
CA CYS A 261 0.06 38.07 -44.11
C CYS A 261 -0.23 37.53 -45.52
N LEU A 262 -0.40 36.20 -45.67
CA LEU A 262 -0.75 35.62 -46.94
C LEU A 262 -2.11 36.07 -47.48
N HIS A 263 -3.09 36.22 -46.61
CA HIS A 263 -4.40 36.75 -46.99
C HIS A 263 -4.30 38.20 -47.50
N LYS A 264 -3.54 39.04 -46.80
CA LYS A 264 -3.30 40.41 -47.18
C LYS A 264 -2.52 40.55 -48.49
N LEU A 265 -1.50 39.72 -48.68
CA LEU A 265 -0.77 39.63 -49.96
C LEU A 265 -1.65 39.22 -51.13
N ARG A 266 -2.55 38.21 -50.92
CA ARG A 266 -3.52 37.79 -51.92
C ARG A 266 -4.55 38.87 -52.26
N ALA A 267 -5.02 39.61 -51.24
CA ALA A 267 -5.92 40.74 -51.44
C ALA A 267 -5.24 41.85 -52.23
N ASN A 268 -4.01 42.22 -51.88
CA ASN A 268 -3.24 43.22 -52.61
C ASN A 268 -2.96 42.82 -54.07
N ARG A 269 -2.66 41.51 -54.31
CA ARG A 269 -2.45 40.99 -55.65
C ARG A 269 -3.74 41.00 -56.49
N LYS A 270 -4.90 40.72 -55.88
CA LYS A 270 -6.21 40.87 -56.53
C LYS A 270 -6.49 42.30 -56.86
N LEU A 271 -6.19 43.25 -55.97
CA LEU A 271 -6.35 44.68 -56.20
C LEU A 271 -5.44 45.19 -57.31
N ALA A 272 -4.15 44.81 -57.32
CA ALA A 272 -3.19 45.13 -58.37
C ALA A 272 -3.63 44.60 -59.75
N ASN A 273 -4.14 43.37 -59.79
CA ASN A 273 -4.67 42.76 -61.05
C ASN A 273 -5.94 43.46 -61.55
N SER A 274 -6.79 43.96 -60.64
CA SER A 274 -8.00 44.72 -60.99
C SER A 274 -7.68 46.13 -61.50
N LEU A 275 -6.65 46.79 -60.94
CA LEU A 275 -6.16 48.11 -61.36
C LEU A 275 -5.39 48.02 -62.68
N GLY A 276 -4.56 46.96 -62.89
CA GLY A 276 -3.88 46.71 -64.16
C GLY A 276 -4.83 46.46 -65.34
N ARG A 277 -6.02 45.90 -65.11
CA ARG A 277 -7.07 45.77 -66.11
C ARG A 277 -7.79 47.10 -66.47
N ARG A 278 -7.64 48.13 -65.62
CA ARG A 278 -8.22 49.45 -65.82
C ARG A 278 -7.24 50.50 -66.38
N GLY A 279 -6.07 50.05 -66.89
CA GLY A 279 -5.12 50.99 -67.59
C GLY A 279 -4.33 51.92 -66.68
N GLY A 280 -4.29 51.61 -65.38
CA GLY A 280 -3.44 52.41 -64.47
C GLY A 280 -2.00 51.85 -64.44
N SER A 281 -1.00 52.73 -64.58
CA SER A 281 0.41 52.35 -64.60
C SER A 281 0.80 51.65 -63.30
N ALA A 282 1.50 50.50 -63.38
CA ALA A 282 1.92 49.68 -62.28
C ALA A 282 2.83 50.44 -61.28
N GLU A 283 3.49 51.52 -61.74
CA GLU A 283 4.36 52.35 -60.92
C GLU A 283 3.61 53.18 -59.86
N ALA A 284 2.41 53.72 -60.18
CA ALA A 284 1.61 54.53 -59.23
C ALA A 284 1.03 53.64 -58.09
N VAL A 285 0.89 52.34 -58.33
CA VAL A 285 0.44 51.41 -57.29
C VAL A 285 1.58 51.00 -56.36
N LEU A 286 2.79 50.85 -56.87
CA LEU A 286 4.00 50.55 -56.10
C LEU A 286 4.40 51.75 -55.21
N GLU A 287 4.30 52.98 -55.70
CA GLU A 287 4.57 54.16 -54.90
C GLU A 287 3.60 54.31 -53.72
N ARG A 288 2.32 54.07 -53.87
CA ARG A 288 1.33 54.07 -52.79
C ARG A 288 1.58 52.97 -51.78
N CYS A 289 2.01 51.74 -52.20
CA CYS A 289 2.34 50.65 -51.29
C CYS A 289 3.63 50.95 -50.49
N GLN A 290 4.58 51.64 -51.01
CA GLN A 290 5.80 52.07 -50.31
C GLN A 290 5.54 53.16 -49.29
N THR A 291 4.69 54.14 -49.63
CA THR A 291 4.28 55.24 -48.71
C THR A 291 3.46 54.75 -47.54
N ASP A 292 2.57 53.76 -47.76
CA ASP A 292 1.76 53.11 -46.69
C ASP A 292 2.61 52.23 -45.77
N ARG A 293 3.75 51.71 -46.27
CA ARG A 293 4.71 50.91 -45.50
C ARG A 293 5.58 51.81 -44.57
N SER A 294 5.99 52.99 -45.04
CA SER A 294 6.78 53.92 -44.24
C SER A 294 5.96 54.55 -43.11
N LEU A 295 4.68 54.87 -43.36
CA LEU A 295 3.76 55.36 -42.34
C LEU A 295 3.48 54.38 -41.22
N ARG A 296 3.45 53.08 -41.48
CA ARG A 296 3.17 52.08 -40.44
C ARG A 296 4.39 51.59 -39.66
N LEU A 297 5.59 51.71 -40.22
CA LEU A 297 6.83 51.45 -39.48
C LEU A 297 7.15 52.57 -38.51
N GLY A 298 6.73 53.81 -38.78
CA GLY A 298 6.84 54.92 -37.85
C GLY A 298 5.89 54.90 -36.66
N GLU A 299 4.76 54.15 -36.74
CA GLU A 299 3.82 54.00 -35.62
C GLU A 299 4.19 52.85 -34.65
N MET A 300 5.09 51.91 -35.04
CA MET A 300 5.53 50.81 -34.19
C MET A 300 6.73 51.14 -33.30
N ASP A 301 7.40 52.26 -33.52
CA ASP A 301 8.54 52.69 -32.70
C ASP A 301 8.16 53.55 -31.47
N TYR A 302 6.86 53.74 -31.21
CA TYR A 302 6.36 54.48 -30.06
C TYR A 302 5.29 53.71 -29.24
N LYS A 303 5.62 52.45 -28.83
CA LYS A 303 4.91 51.88 -27.69
C LYS A 303 5.77 50.84 -26.95
#